data_978cc9581f5ff5b1bb1d655c54ad1562
#
_entry.id   978cc9581f5ff5b1bb1d655c54ad1562
#
_cell.length_a   1.000
_cell.length_b   1.000
_cell.length_c   1.000
_cell.angle_alpha   90.00
_cell.angle_beta   90.00
_cell.angle_gamma   90.00
#
_symmetry.space_group_name_H-M   'P 1'
#
loop_
_entity.id
_entity.type
_entity.pdbx_description
1 polymer ?
#
loop_
_entity_poly.entity_id
_entity_poly.type
_entity_poly.pdbx_seq_one_letter_code
_entity_poly.pdbx_strand_id
1 'polypeptide(L)'
;MNESKSRNSMLIFCIENKDFKKYLNSASGETDEQIKFLEIENIPRAIAENPEATLVLQSDKNENIFFDIGKKLKGIFFKELKVIFLSFDYLIKADALKGFSSFIQAPCSLDLIIEEAHRLNDHRKRILLIDDSKLVHKNLVGPLKEKGFIVEQAFNGQEGVETALSTKPDLVICDIEMPVMNGFEACAEIRNNKVTQDCYIIMSSTLKSAQDQKKGFAAGVDEYMPKPVIFDDLLDRINRSFALQSVLREKILI
;
A
#
# COMPACT_ATOMS: atom_id res chain seq x y z
N MET A 1 28.08 2.75 1.53
CA MET A 1 27.70 3.23 0.20
C MET A 1 27.30 2.01 -0.62
N ASN A 2 26.04 1.66 -0.59
CA ASN A 2 25.43 0.77 -1.56
C ASN A 2 24.11 1.46 -1.91
N GLU A 3 24.18 2.34 -2.90
CA GLU A 3 23.01 2.81 -3.61
C GLU A 3 22.38 1.57 -4.26
N SER A 4 21.27 1.10 -3.68
CA SER A 4 20.37 0.21 -4.38
C SER A 4 19.90 0.99 -5.61
N LYS A 5 20.49 0.71 -6.77
CA LYS A 5 19.97 1.15 -8.06
C LYS A 5 18.49 0.78 -8.05
N SER A 6 17.64 1.77 -7.91
CA SER A 6 16.22 1.69 -8.26
C SER A 6 16.19 1.01 -9.64
N ARG A 7 15.68 -0.22 -9.71
CA ARG A 7 15.41 -0.84 -11.01
C ARG A 7 14.34 0.03 -11.62
N ASN A 8 14.69 0.80 -12.67
CA ASN A 8 13.73 1.57 -13.44
C ASN A 8 12.64 0.60 -13.89
N SER A 9 11.48 0.68 -13.27
CA SER A 9 10.35 -0.15 -13.63
C SER A 9 9.74 0.41 -14.90
N MET A 10 9.46 -0.48 -15.87
CA MET A 10 8.80 -0.07 -17.10
C MET A 10 7.34 0.26 -16.80
N LEU A 11 6.86 1.40 -17.29
CA LEU A 11 5.45 1.79 -17.29
C LEU A 11 4.85 1.59 -18.68
N ILE A 12 3.79 0.82 -18.75
CA ILE A 12 3.04 0.58 -20.00
C ILE A 12 1.71 1.31 -19.90
N PHE A 13 1.52 2.31 -20.75
CA PHE A 13 0.33 3.13 -20.78
C PHE A 13 -0.61 2.71 -21.91
N CYS A 14 -1.87 2.47 -21.57
CA CYS A 14 -2.97 2.38 -22.51
C CYS A 14 -3.98 3.48 -22.16
N ILE A 15 -3.95 4.58 -22.90
CA ILE A 15 -4.71 5.79 -22.65
C ILE A 15 -5.60 6.09 -23.85
N GLU A 16 -6.92 6.11 -23.65
CA GLU A 16 -7.90 6.43 -24.69
C GLU A 16 -8.05 7.93 -24.91
N ASN A 17 -7.99 8.73 -23.84
CA ASN A 17 -8.11 10.18 -23.96
C ASN A 17 -6.89 10.77 -24.67
N LYS A 18 -7.12 11.30 -25.88
CA LYS A 18 -6.05 11.79 -26.75
C LYS A 18 -5.29 12.99 -26.18
N ASP A 19 -5.98 13.89 -25.53
CA ASP A 19 -5.38 15.11 -24.96
C ASP A 19 -4.55 14.75 -23.72
N PHE A 20 -5.06 13.86 -22.88
CA PHE A 20 -4.35 13.35 -21.72
C PHE A 20 -3.15 12.47 -22.11
N LYS A 21 -3.29 11.60 -23.14
CA LYS A 21 -2.18 10.86 -23.74
C LYS A 21 -1.08 11.78 -24.26
N LYS A 22 -1.46 12.86 -24.96
CA LYS A 22 -0.51 13.87 -25.46
C LYS A 22 0.23 14.58 -24.32
N TYR A 23 -0.50 14.97 -23.28
CA TYR A 23 0.09 15.56 -22.07
C TYR A 23 1.10 14.62 -21.40
N LEU A 24 0.71 13.38 -21.12
CA LEU A 24 1.61 12.39 -20.48
C LEU A 24 2.82 12.09 -21.37
N ASN A 25 2.65 12.01 -22.68
CA ASN A 25 3.76 11.74 -23.60
C ASN A 25 4.74 12.92 -23.66
N SER A 26 4.27 14.18 -23.56
CA SER A 26 5.18 15.33 -23.47
C SER A 26 5.95 15.36 -22.15
N ALA A 27 5.29 15.03 -21.04
CA ALA A 27 5.92 14.97 -19.73
C ALA A 27 6.92 13.79 -19.59
N SER A 28 6.72 12.70 -20.34
CA SER A 28 7.59 11.51 -20.27
C SER A 28 9.03 11.75 -20.74
N GLY A 29 9.28 12.79 -21.49
CA GLY A 29 10.64 13.20 -21.88
C GLY A 29 11.48 13.81 -20.74
N GLU A 30 10.86 14.13 -19.61
CA GLU A 30 11.49 14.76 -18.45
C GLU A 30 11.80 13.77 -17.32
N THR A 31 11.56 12.47 -17.52
CA THR A 31 11.78 11.42 -16.52
C THR A 31 12.77 10.35 -17.00
N ASP A 32 13.47 9.75 -16.04
CA ASP A 32 14.37 8.60 -16.30
C ASP A 32 13.62 7.25 -16.41
N GLU A 33 12.30 7.25 -16.22
CA GLU A 33 11.49 6.05 -16.30
C GLU A 33 11.32 5.55 -17.73
N GLN A 34 11.29 4.22 -17.89
CA GLN A 34 10.98 3.60 -19.18
C GLN A 34 9.47 3.60 -19.41
N ILE A 35 8.98 4.48 -20.27
CA ILE A 35 7.55 4.67 -20.56
C ILE A 35 7.26 4.19 -21.99
N LYS A 36 6.23 3.33 -22.14
CA LYS A 36 5.69 2.91 -23.42
C LYS A 36 4.20 3.20 -23.51
N PHE A 37 3.77 3.88 -24.58
CA PHE A 37 2.35 4.07 -24.88
C PHE A 37 1.94 3.04 -25.93
N LEU A 38 0.96 2.19 -25.59
CA LEU A 38 0.51 1.10 -26.44
C LEU A 38 -1.01 1.17 -26.65
N GLU A 39 -1.43 0.62 -27.76
CA GLU A 39 -2.84 0.27 -27.99
C GLU A 39 -3.16 -1.05 -27.28
N ILE A 40 -4.42 -1.25 -26.92
CA ILE A 40 -4.90 -2.34 -26.08
C ILE A 40 -4.49 -3.74 -26.62
N GLU A 41 -4.46 -3.89 -27.93
CA GLU A 41 -4.13 -5.16 -28.62
C GLU A 41 -2.68 -5.60 -28.40
N ASN A 42 -1.79 -4.65 -28.12
CA ASN A 42 -0.37 -4.89 -27.94
C ASN A 42 0.04 -5.14 -26.47
N ILE A 43 -0.89 -4.90 -25.53
CA ILE A 43 -0.62 -5.07 -24.09
C ILE A 43 -0.18 -6.50 -23.73
N PRO A 44 -0.86 -7.59 -24.18
CA PRO A 44 -0.48 -8.93 -23.79
C PRO A 44 0.96 -9.29 -24.17
N ARG A 45 1.41 -8.88 -25.36
CA ARG A 45 2.77 -9.09 -25.81
C ARG A 45 3.78 -8.29 -24.99
N ALA A 46 3.48 -7.01 -24.74
CA ALA A 46 4.36 -6.14 -23.98
C ALA A 46 4.56 -6.61 -22.53
N ILE A 47 3.49 -7.11 -21.89
CA ILE A 47 3.55 -7.71 -20.55
C ILE A 47 4.35 -9.01 -20.57
N ALA A 48 4.19 -9.86 -21.57
CA ALA A 48 4.97 -11.09 -21.68
C ALA A 48 6.47 -10.83 -21.85
N GLU A 49 6.84 -9.76 -22.55
CA GLU A 49 8.23 -9.31 -22.72
C GLU A 49 8.76 -8.60 -21.46
N ASN A 50 7.90 -8.02 -20.61
CA ASN A 50 8.26 -7.23 -19.44
C ASN A 50 7.33 -7.56 -18.25
N PRO A 51 7.46 -8.72 -17.62
CA PRO A 51 6.55 -9.19 -16.57
C PRO A 51 6.51 -8.33 -15.31
N GLU A 52 7.58 -7.56 -15.04
CA GLU A 52 7.68 -6.64 -13.90
C GLU A 52 7.09 -5.25 -14.19
N ALA A 53 6.60 -5.01 -15.42
CA ALA A 53 6.06 -3.71 -15.79
C ALA A 53 4.76 -3.39 -15.02
N THR A 54 4.56 -2.11 -14.72
CA THR A 54 3.29 -1.61 -14.21
C THR A 54 2.43 -1.14 -15.38
N LEU A 55 1.24 -1.70 -15.50
CA LEU A 55 0.27 -1.33 -16.53
C LEU A 55 -0.60 -0.16 -16.03
N VAL A 56 -0.67 0.90 -16.80
CA VAL A 56 -1.50 2.08 -16.53
C VAL A 56 -2.62 2.13 -17.57
N LEU A 57 -3.85 1.96 -17.12
CA LEU A 57 -5.05 1.95 -17.96
C LEU A 57 -5.89 3.19 -17.71
N GLN A 58 -6.37 3.83 -18.77
CA GLN A 58 -7.35 4.91 -18.72
C GLN A 58 -8.42 4.70 -19.80
N SER A 59 -9.68 4.88 -19.42
CA SER A 59 -10.82 4.81 -20.32
C SER A 59 -11.76 6.00 -20.14
N ASP A 60 -12.25 6.56 -21.26
CA ASP A 60 -13.22 7.66 -21.27
C ASP A 60 -14.66 7.20 -21.44
N LYS A 61 -14.89 6.04 -22.07
CA LYS A 61 -16.21 5.68 -22.59
C LYS A 61 -16.69 4.27 -22.28
N ASN A 62 -15.80 3.36 -21.91
CA ASN A 62 -16.13 1.94 -21.72
C ASN A 62 -15.33 1.38 -20.52
N GLU A 63 -15.59 1.92 -19.34
CA GLU A 63 -14.94 1.47 -18.12
C GLU A 63 -15.01 -0.06 -17.95
N ASN A 64 -16.14 -0.68 -18.35
CA ASN A 64 -16.31 -2.13 -18.28
C ASN A 64 -15.28 -2.90 -19.11
N ILE A 65 -14.89 -2.41 -20.30
CA ILE A 65 -13.90 -3.10 -21.16
C ILE A 65 -12.52 -3.13 -20.47
N PHE A 66 -12.10 -1.99 -19.91
CA PHE A 66 -10.82 -1.92 -19.23
C PHE A 66 -10.82 -2.71 -17.91
N PHE A 67 -11.93 -2.70 -17.20
CA PHE A 67 -12.11 -3.56 -16.02
C PHE A 67 -12.02 -5.05 -16.39
N ASP A 68 -12.67 -5.46 -17.45
CA ASP A 68 -12.64 -6.85 -17.92
C ASP A 68 -11.25 -7.26 -18.42
N ILE A 69 -10.54 -6.34 -19.09
CA ILE A 69 -9.16 -6.59 -19.53
C ILE A 69 -8.21 -6.67 -18.34
N GLY A 70 -8.30 -5.74 -17.38
CA GLY A 70 -7.49 -5.79 -16.18
C GLY A 70 -7.68 -7.10 -15.40
N LYS A 71 -8.94 -7.56 -15.26
CA LYS A 71 -9.25 -8.85 -14.65
C LYS A 71 -8.70 -10.03 -15.45
N LYS A 72 -8.85 -10.01 -16.78
CA LYS A 72 -8.34 -11.07 -17.67
C LYS A 72 -6.82 -11.13 -17.65
N LEU A 73 -6.14 -9.98 -17.72
CA LEU A 73 -4.67 -9.94 -17.66
C LEU A 73 -4.15 -10.52 -16.34
N LYS A 74 -4.74 -10.15 -15.18
CA LYS A 74 -4.37 -10.76 -13.90
C LYS A 74 -4.66 -12.26 -13.84
N GLY A 75 -5.75 -12.71 -14.45
CA GLY A 75 -6.14 -14.14 -14.48
C GLY A 75 -5.30 -14.98 -15.42
N ILE A 76 -4.83 -14.41 -16.54
CA ILE A 76 -4.19 -15.18 -17.62
C ILE A 76 -2.66 -15.19 -17.49
N PHE A 77 -2.05 -14.07 -17.10
CA PHE A 77 -0.61 -13.91 -17.25
C PHE A 77 0.18 -13.95 -15.95
N PHE A 78 -0.29 -13.34 -14.83
CA PHE A 78 0.52 -13.29 -13.62
C PHE A 78 -0.29 -13.00 -12.35
N LYS A 79 0.00 -13.71 -11.26
CA LYS A 79 -0.50 -13.43 -9.90
C LYS A 79 -0.08 -12.04 -9.37
N GLU A 80 0.90 -11.39 -10.00
CA GLU A 80 1.58 -10.19 -9.49
C GLU A 80 1.52 -8.98 -10.44
N LEU A 81 0.76 -9.06 -11.55
CA LEU A 81 0.66 -7.92 -12.47
C LEU A 81 0.10 -6.69 -11.75
N LYS A 82 0.86 -5.60 -11.75
CA LYS A 82 0.50 -4.33 -11.15
C LYS A 82 -0.26 -3.49 -12.15
N VAL A 83 -1.49 -3.13 -11.80
CA VAL A 83 -2.35 -2.34 -12.69
C VAL A 83 -2.85 -1.11 -11.94
N ILE A 84 -2.50 0.08 -12.46
CA ILE A 84 -3.04 1.36 -12.05
C ILE A 84 -4.17 1.72 -13.00
N PHE A 85 -5.36 1.98 -12.46
CA PHE A 85 -6.47 2.48 -13.25
C PHE A 85 -6.64 3.98 -13.07
N LEU A 86 -6.74 4.71 -14.19
CA LEU A 86 -6.99 6.16 -14.21
C LEU A 86 -8.41 6.40 -14.69
N SER A 87 -9.20 7.17 -13.97
CA SER A 87 -10.55 7.55 -14.40
C SER A 87 -10.81 9.03 -14.23
N PHE A 88 -11.55 9.59 -15.20
CA PHE A 88 -12.12 10.94 -15.12
C PHE A 88 -13.46 10.95 -14.36
N ASP A 89 -14.05 9.78 -14.11
CA ASP A 89 -15.31 9.67 -13.37
C ASP A 89 -15.09 9.62 -11.86
N TYR A 90 -15.77 10.49 -11.12
CA TYR A 90 -15.72 10.56 -9.66
C TYR A 90 -16.60 9.52 -8.97
N LEU A 91 -17.48 8.83 -9.70
CA LEU A 91 -18.50 7.94 -9.15
C LEU A 91 -18.25 6.45 -9.45
N ILE A 92 -17.00 6.01 -9.47
CA ILE A 92 -16.68 4.59 -9.70
C ILE A 92 -17.16 3.75 -8.52
N LYS A 93 -17.94 2.71 -8.83
CA LYS A 93 -18.39 1.74 -7.82
C LYS A 93 -17.22 0.93 -7.29
N ALA A 94 -17.16 0.73 -5.97
CA ALA A 94 -16.08 -0.01 -5.30
C ALA A 94 -15.88 -1.42 -5.89
N ASP A 95 -16.94 -2.09 -6.36
CA ASP A 95 -16.85 -3.41 -7.00
C ASP A 95 -16.12 -3.38 -8.35
N ALA A 96 -16.15 -2.27 -9.04
CA ALA A 96 -15.46 -2.08 -10.32
C ALA A 96 -13.94 -1.98 -10.13
N LEU A 97 -13.48 -1.59 -8.95
CA LEU A 97 -12.05 -1.48 -8.61
C LEU A 97 -11.40 -2.82 -8.22
N LYS A 98 -12.19 -3.88 -8.05
CA LYS A 98 -11.67 -5.22 -7.77
C LYS A 98 -10.79 -5.72 -8.91
N GLY A 99 -9.58 -6.09 -8.58
CA GLY A 99 -8.59 -6.61 -9.55
C GLY A 99 -7.55 -5.60 -10.03
N PHE A 100 -7.70 -4.30 -9.71
CA PHE A 100 -6.63 -3.32 -9.91
C PHE A 100 -5.72 -3.23 -8.68
N SER A 101 -4.48 -2.86 -8.89
CA SER A 101 -3.52 -2.69 -7.80
C SER A 101 -3.68 -1.31 -7.15
N SER A 102 -4.07 -0.31 -7.94
CA SER A 102 -4.34 1.03 -7.49
C SER A 102 -5.30 1.78 -8.43
N PHE A 103 -5.84 2.88 -7.91
CA PHE A 103 -6.72 3.79 -8.62
C PHE A 103 -6.26 5.22 -8.41
N ILE A 104 -6.20 6.01 -9.49
CA ILE A 104 -5.90 7.44 -9.45
C ILE A 104 -6.98 8.20 -10.21
N GLN A 105 -7.46 9.28 -9.60
CA GLN A 105 -8.39 10.20 -10.25
C GLN A 105 -7.67 11.00 -11.32
N ALA A 106 -8.17 10.95 -12.56
CA ALA A 106 -7.68 11.77 -13.67
C ALA A 106 -8.49 13.09 -13.77
N PRO A 107 -7.93 14.17 -14.31
CA PRO A 107 -6.55 14.27 -14.74
C PRO A 107 -5.58 14.36 -13.59
N CYS A 108 -4.39 13.78 -13.74
CA CYS A 108 -3.32 13.78 -12.74
C CYS A 108 -1.96 14.01 -13.41
N SER A 109 -0.93 14.35 -12.63
CA SER A 109 0.43 14.48 -13.14
C SER A 109 1.06 13.13 -13.44
N LEU A 110 2.06 13.11 -14.33
CA LEU A 110 2.86 11.93 -14.59
C LEU A 110 3.63 11.50 -13.33
N ASP A 111 4.14 12.46 -12.55
CA ASP A 111 4.86 12.19 -11.31
C ASP A 111 4.02 11.39 -10.31
N LEU A 112 2.73 11.73 -10.17
CA LEU A 112 1.83 10.97 -9.29
C LEU A 112 1.66 9.52 -9.74
N ILE A 113 1.61 9.27 -11.05
CA ILE A 113 1.52 7.91 -11.61
C ILE A 113 2.82 7.14 -11.37
N ILE A 114 3.97 7.80 -11.57
CA ILE A 114 5.30 7.23 -11.33
C ILE A 114 5.48 6.90 -9.85
N GLU A 115 5.11 7.81 -8.95
CA GLU A 115 5.18 7.60 -7.50
C GLU A 115 4.33 6.39 -7.07
N GLU A 116 3.12 6.28 -7.58
CA GLU A 116 2.26 5.14 -7.29
C GLU A 116 2.81 3.83 -7.88
N ALA A 117 3.38 3.86 -9.08
CA ALA A 117 4.04 2.71 -9.67
C ALA A 117 5.26 2.26 -8.86
N HIS A 118 6.08 3.20 -8.37
CA HIS A 118 7.19 2.91 -7.46
C HIS A 118 6.68 2.29 -6.16
N ARG A 119 5.59 2.82 -5.60
CA ARG A 119 4.96 2.28 -4.39
C ARG A 119 4.50 0.83 -4.60
N LEU A 120 3.91 0.52 -5.75
CA LEU A 120 3.47 -0.84 -6.10
C LEU A 120 4.65 -1.80 -6.37
N ASN A 121 5.79 -1.27 -6.81
CA ASN A 121 7.01 -2.04 -7.09
C ASN A 121 7.94 -2.16 -5.87
N ASP A 122 7.68 -1.41 -4.82
CA ASP A 122 8.45 -1.51 -3.58
C ASP A 122 7.94 -2.70 -2.76
N HIS A 123 8.71 -3.79 -2.80
CA HIS A 123 8.41 -5.02 -2.06
C HIS A 123 8.77 -4.93 -0.57
N ARG A 124 9.37 -3.81 -0.14
CA ARG A 124 9.67 -3.61 1.27
C ARG A 124 8.37 -3.45 2.06
N LYS A 125 8.32 -4.13 3.20
CA LYS A 125 7.18 -4.04 4.10
C LYS A 125 7.12 -2.67 4.77
N ARG A 126 5.91 -2.08 4.78
CA ARG A 126 5.64 -0.77 5.37
C ARG A 126 5.08 -0.93 6.77
N ILE A 127 5.74 -0.29 7.74
CA ILE A 127 5.33 -0.27 9.14
C ILE A 127 4.95 1.16 9.51
N LEU A 128 3.79 1.33 10.14
CA LEU A 128 3.38 2.59 10.74
C LEU A 128 3.55 2.50 12.26
N LEU A 129 4.36 3.39 12.83
CA LEU A 129 4.53 3.55 14.27
C LEU A 129 3.70 4.72 14.77
N ILE A 130 2.75 4.46 15.66
CA ILE A 130 1.85 5.43 16.30
C ILE A 130 2.14 5.43 17.79
N ASP A 131 2.82 6.45 18.29
CA ASP A 131 3.20 6.60 19.71
C ASP A 131 3.49 8.09 19.95
N ASP A 132 3.01 8.67 21.04
CA ASP A 132 3.23 10.09 21.34
C ASP A 132 4.66 10.38 21.86
N SER A 133 5.39 9.35 22.24
CA SER A 133 6.75 9.42 22.77
C SER A 133 7.80 9.52 21.66
N LYS A 134 8.41 10.70 21.50
CA LYS A 134 9.57 10.89 20.61
C LYS A 134 10.73 9.94 20.91
N LEU A 135 10.85 9.47 22.17
CA LEU A 135 11.89 8.52 22.55
C LEU A 135 11.64 7.14 21.95
N VAL A 136 10.38 6.69 21.92
CA VAL A 136 10.00 5.42 21.25
C VAL A 136 10.32 5.49 19.76
N HIS A 137 9.95 6.58 19.08
CA HIS A 137 10.29 6.79 17.68
C HIS A 137 11.80 6.75 17.45
N LYS A 138 12.58 7.48 18.26
CA LYS A 138 14.05 7.50 18.16
C LYS A 138 14.66 6.10 18.30
N ASN A 139 14.10 5.27 19.19
CA ASN A 139 14.64 3.94 19.48
C ASN A 139 14.22 2.87 18.46
N LEU A 140 13.08 3.03 17.78
CA LEU A 140 12.54 1.98 16.91
C LEU A 140 12.72 2.29 15.41
N VAL A 141 12.58 3.56 15.00
CA VAL A 141 12.54 3.92 13.57
C VAL A 141 13.85 3.60 12.85
N GLY A 142 15.00 3.98 13.44
CA GLY A 142 16.32 3.69 12.89
C GLY A 142 16.56 2.20 12.69
N PRO A 143 16.50 1.41 13.76
CA PRO A 143 16.69 -0.05 13.69
C PRO A 143 15.72 -0.76 12.73
N LEU A 144 14.44 -0.37 12.65
CA LEU A 144 13.49 -0.94 11.69
C LEU A 144 13.88 -0.61 10.25
N LYS A 145 14.30 0.62 9.96
CA LYS A 145 14.82 1.00 8.63
C LYS A 145 16.09 0.23 8.25
N GLU A 146 16.99 -0.01 9.19
CA GLU A 146 18.20 -0.83 8.98
C GLU A 146 17.86 -2.29 8.64
N LYS A 147 16.70 -2.80 9.11
CA LYS A 147 16.18 -4.12 8.73
C LYS A 147 15.45 -4.13 7.37
N GLY A 148 15.42 -3.00 6.66
CA GLY A 148 14.86 -2.88 5.31
C GLY A 148 13.37 -2.52 5.26
N PHE A 149 12.73 -2.19 6.39
CA PHE A 149 11.34 -1.73 6.40
C PHE A 149 11.22 -0.27 5.98
N ILE A 150 10.09 0.07 5.35
CA ILE A 150 9.65 1.46 5.23
C ILE A 150 8.94 1.79 6.53
N VAL A 151 9.33 2.87 7.22
CA VAL A 151 8.75 3.23 8.51
C VAL A 151 8.14 4.62 8.45
N GLU A 152 6.82 4.67 8.58
CA GLU A 152 6.03 5.87 8.75
C GLU A 152 5.80 6.14 10.24
N GLN A 153 5.54 7.39 10.58
CA GLN A 153 5.44 7.84 11.98
C GLN A 153 4.20 8.69 12.18
N ALA A 154 3.53 8.51 13.31
CA ALA A 154 2.45 9.36 13.78
C ALA A 154 2.55 9.54 15.30
N PHE A 155 2.21 10.72 15.80
CA PHE A 155 2.40 11.09 17.20
C PHE A 155 1.10 11.17 18.02
N ASN A 156 -0.01 10.74 17.44
CA ASN A 156 -1.32 10.57 18.09
C ASN A 156 -2.19 9.67 17.22
N GLY A 157 -3.32 9.20 17.75
CA GLY A 157 -4.21 8.31 17.04
C GLY A 157 -4.82 8.90 15.78
N GLN A 158 -5.20 10.18 15.78
CA GLN A 158 -5.78 10.86 14.62
C GLN A 158 -4.78 10.91 13.44
N GLU A 159 -3.56 11.37 13.70
CA GLU A 159 -2.47 11.37 12.72
C GLU A 159 -2.17 9.95 12.24
N GLY A 160 -2.26 8.96 13.14
CA GLY A 160 -2.10 7.54 12.83
C GLY A 160 -3.11 7.04 11.81
N VAL A 161 -4.39 7.35 11.97
CA VAL A 161 -5.45 6.99 11.03
C VAL A 161 -5.21 7.65 9.66
N GLU A 162 -4.94 8.95 9.63
CA GLU A 162 -4.68 9.69 8.38
C GLU A 162 -3.47 9.13 7.64
N THR A 163 -2.38 8.85 8.37
CA THR A 163 -1.16 8.23 7.81
C THR A 163 -1.44 6.82 7.31
N ALA A 164 -2.20 6.01 8.05
CA ALA A 164 -2.56 4.65 7.61
C ALA A 164 -3.34 4.67 6.29
N LEU A 165 -4.30 5.59 6.14
CA LEU A 165 -5.11 5.71 4.93
C LEU A 165 -4.28 6.14 3.72
N SER A 166 -3.34 7.05 3.89
CA SER A 166 -2.49 7.56 2.81
C SER A 166 -1.38 6.57 2.42
N THR A 167 -0.75 5.90 3.40
CA THR A 167 0.43 5.07 3.17
C THR A 167 0.15 3.58 3.01
N LYS A 168 -1.03 3.11 3.46
CA LYS A 168 -1.49 1.71 3.41
C LYS A 168 -0.44 0.75 3.99
N PRO A 169 -0.13 0.83 5.29
CA PRO A 169 0.90 0.01 5.91
C PRO A 169 0.53 -1.47 5.92
N ASP A 170 1.53 -2.34 5.85
CA ASP A 170 1.36 -3.79 6.06
C ASP A 170 1.18 -4.12 7.54
N LEU A 171 1.78 -3.30 8.43
CA LEU A 171 1.74 -3.49 9.87
C LEU A 171 1.71 -2.14 10.59
N VAL A 172 0.89 -2.07 11.64
CA VAL A 172 0.80 -0.91 12.55
C VAL A 172 1.31 -1.33 13.93
N ILE A 173 2.17 -0.51 14.53
CA ILE A 173 2.55 -0.57 15.95
C ILE A 173 1.90 0.63 16.60
N CYS A 174 0.99 0.41 17.56
CA CYS A 174 0.18 1.48 18.15
C CYS A 174 0.27 1.47 19.68
N ASP A 175 0.60 2.63 20.26
CA ASP A 175 0.42 2.85 21.69
C ASP A 175 -1.07 3.00 22.04
N ILE A 176 -1.44 2.70 23.28
CA ILE A 176 -2.80 2.88 23.79
C ILE A 176 -3.03 4.31 24.28
N GLU A 177 -2.13 4.81 25.13
CA GLU A 177 -2.32 6.05 25.87
C GLU A 177 -1.72 7.22 25.10
N MET A 178 -2.51 7.84 24.25
CA MET A 178 -2.09 8.98 23.45
C MET A 178 -3.09 10.14 23.55
N PRO A 179 -2.65 11.40 23.37
CA PRO A 179 -3.53 12.55 23.30
C PRO A 179 -4.37 12.54 22.01
N VAL A 180 -5.43 13.35 21.98
CA VAL A 180 -6.35 13.57 20.85
C VAL A 180 -7.24 12.37 20.56
N MET A 181 -6.65 11.21 20.22
CA MET A 181 -7.33 9.96 19.94
C MET A 181 -6.48 8.82 20.54
N ASN A 182 -7.06 7.98 21.36
CA ASN A 182 -6.36 6.84 21.95
C ASN A 182 -6.15 5.69 20.94
N GLY A 183 -5.27 4.73 21.30
CA GLY A 183 -4.91 3.63 20.40
C GLY A 183 -6.08 2.69 20.07
N PHE A 184 -7.04 2.48 20.97
CA PHE A 184 -8.21 1.64 20.68
C PHE A 184 -9.11 2.27 19.62
N GLU A 185 -9.33 3.57 19.73
CA GLU A 185 -10.12 4.34 18.75
C GLU A 185 -9.43 4.34 17.39
N ALA A 186 -8.13 4.62 17.36
CA ALA A 186 -7.34 4.60 16.13
C ALA A 186 -7.35 3.22 15.46
N CYS A 187 -7.13 2.14 16.21
CA CYS A 187 -7.17 0.78 15.67
C CYS A 187 -8.56 0.41 15.12
N ALA A 188 -9.64 0.80 15.81
CA ALA A 188 -11.00 0.56 15.32
C ALA A 188 -11.28 1.29 14.01
N GLU A 189 -10.84 2.54 13.85
CA GLU A 189 -10.99 3.29 12.60
C GLU A 189 -10.16 2.67 11.47
N ILE A 190 -8.91 2.31 11.73
CA ILE A 190 -8.03 1.63 10.77
C ILE A 190 -8.65 0.30 10.33
N ARG A 191 -9.18 -0.51 11.26
CA ARG A 191 -9.78 -1.80 10.96
C ARG A 191 -11.09 -1.70 10.19
N ASN A 192 -11.90 -0.69 10.44
CA ASN A 192 -13.17 -0.47 9.79
C ASN A 192 -13.06 0.10 8.37
N ASN A 193 -11.88 0.56 7.96
CA ASN A 193 -11.68 1.11 6.63
C ASN A 193 -11.24 0.02 5.64
N LYS A 194 -11.92 -0.09 4.49
CA LYS A 194 -11.65 -1.10 3.46
C LYS A 194 -10.21 -1.09 2.90
N VAL A 195 -9.53 0.05 3.00
CA VAL A 195 -8.16 0.22 2.47
C VAL A 195 -7.11 -0.35 3.43
N THR A 196 -7.39 -0.29 4.73
CA THR A 196 -6.45 -0.63 5.81
C THR A 196 -6.88 -1.81 6.67
N GLN A 197 -8.08 -2.37 6.45
CA GLN A 197 -8.66 -3.44 7.27
C GLN A 197 -7.79 -4.69 7.40
N ASP A 198 -6.95 -4.97 6.41
CA ASP A 198 -6.12 -6.17 6.35
C ASP A 198 -4.69 -5.96 6.91
N CYS A 199 -4.35 -4.76 7.39
CA CYS A 199 -3.06 -4.52 8.02
C CYS A 199 -2.98 -5.25 9.37
N TYR A 200 -1.79 -5.73 9.73
CA TYR A 200 -1.58 -6.36 11.05
C TYR A 200 -1.35 -5.28 12.11
N ILE A 201 -2.05 -5.37 13.24
CA ILE A 201 -1.97 -4.36 14.31
C ILE A 201 -1.37 -4.99 15.57
N ILE A 202 -0.18 -4.51 15.96
CA ILE A 202 0.46 -4.80 17.24
C ILE A 202 0.22 -3.60 18.15
N MET A 203 -0.45 -3.82 19.28
CA MET A 203 -0.65 -2.79 20.29
C MET A 203 0.40 -2.89 21.37
N SER A 204 1.15 -1.82 21.61
CA SER A 204 2.12 -1.73 22.70
C SER A 204 1.48 -1.06 23.93
N SER A 205 1.61 -1.67 25.12
CA SER A 205 0.89 -1.18 26.29
C SER A 205 1.62 -1.43 27.60
N THR A 206 1.48 -0.49 28.52
CA THR A 206 1.75 -0.69 29.95
C THR A 206 0.63 -1.44 30.67
N LEU A 207 -0.55 -1.50 30.07
CA LEU A 207 -1.77 -2.10 30.63
C LEU A 207 -1.66 -3.64 30.60
N LYS A 208 -1.86 -4.26 31.75
CA LYS A 208 -1.76 -5.73 31.91
C LYS A 208 -3.12 -6.39 32.20
N SER A 209 -4.22 -5.62 32.21
CA SER A 209 -5.51 -6.18 32.59
C SER A 209 -6.11 -7.03 31.46
N ALA A 210 -6.75 -8.15 31.82
CA ALA A 210 -7.50 -8.96 30.86
C ALA A 210 -8.68 -8.19 30.23
N GLN A 211 -9.13 -7.12 30.87
CA GLN A 211 -10.21 -6.27 30.36
C GLN A 211 -9.74 -5.36 29.23
N ASP A 212 -8.50 -4.82 29.33
CA ASP A 212 -7.92 -3.99 28.27
C ASP A 212 -7.58 -4.83 27.04
N GLN A 213 -7.07 -6.05 27.24
CA GLN A 213 -6.87 -6.99 26.13
C GLN A 213 -8.18 -7.32 25.39
N LYS A 214 -9.28 -7.55 26.12
CA LYS A 214 -10.60 -7.77 25.51
C LYS A 214 -11.06 -6.57 24.69
N LYS A 215 -10.90 -5.35 25.20
CA LYS A 215 -11.22 -4.12 24.46
C LYS A 215 -10.43 -4.00 23.17
N GLY A 216 -9.14 -4.28 23.19
CA GLY A 216 -8.32 -4.19 22.01
C GLY A 216 -8.63 -5.24 20.94
N PHE A 217 -8.85 -6.50 21.31
CA PHE A 217 -9.33 -7.50 20.36
C PHE A 217 -10.67 -7.11 19.74
N ALA A 218 -11.58 -6.51 20.54
CA ALA A 218 -12.81 -5.94 20.03
C ALA A 218 -12.60 -4.75 19.08
N ALA A 219 -11.52 -3.98 19.27
CA ALA A 219 -11.09 -2.89 18.37
C ALA A 219 -10.33 -3.40 17.13
N GLY A 220 -10.11 -4.70 17.00
CA GLY A 220 -9.45 -5.31 15.84
C GLY A 220 -7.93 -5.40 15.93
N VAL A 221 -7.36 -5.35 17.13
CA VAL A 221 -5.94 -5.60 17.38
C VAL A 221 -5.63 -7.08 17.20
N ASP A 222 -4.54 -7.41 16.50
CA ASP A 222 -4.11 -8.79 16.25
C ASP A 222 -3.21 -9.32 17.37
N GLU A 223 -2.36 -8.47 17.94
CA GLU A 223 -1.39 -8.85 18.94
C GLU A 223 -1.12 -7.73 19.96
N TYR A 224 -0.81 -8.12 21.20
CA TYR A 224 -0.36 -7.23 22.27
C TYR A 224 1.10 -7.42 22.62
N MET A 225 1.79 -6.30 22.85
CA MET A 225 3.17 -6.26 23.29
C MET A 225 3.32 -5.43 24.57
N PRO A 226 3.97 -5.93 25.62
CA PRO A 226 4.19 -5.13 26.83
C PRO A 226 5.23 -4.04 26.60
N LYS A 227 5.05 -2.87 27.20
CA LYS A 227 6.09 -1.86 27.36
C LYS A 227 6.97 -2.18 28.58
N PRO A 228 8.31 -1.93 28.52
CA PRO A 228 9.03 -1.31 27.44
C PRO A 228 9.18 -2.23 26.21
N VAL A 229 9.07 -1.66 25.01
CA VAL A 229 9.25 -2.41 23.77
C VAL A 229 10.72 -2.80 23.60
N ILE A 230 11.00 -4.09 23.62
CA ILE A 230 12.32 -4.66 23.34
C ILE A 230 12.41 -4.90 21.83
N PHE A 231 13.41 -4.33 21.16
CA PHE A 231 13.50 -4.35 19.70
C PHE A 231 13.53 -5.76 19.11
N ASP A 232 14.31 -6.67 19.68
CA ASP A 232 14.41 -8.05 19.15
C ASP A 232 13.08 -8.82 19.29
N ASP A 233 12.34 -8.66 20.39
CA ASP A 233 11.01 -9.25 20.55
C ASP A 233 10.01 -8.63 19.56
N LEU A 234 10.08 -7.33 19.35
CA LEU A 234 9.25 -6.64 18.33
C LEU A 234 9.56 -7.17 16.93
N LEU A 235 10.84 -7.29 16.56
CA LEU A 235 11.26 -7.78 15.25
C LEU A 235 10.79 -9.22 15.00
N ASP A 236 10.87 -10.09 15.99
CA ASP A 236 10.37 -11.46 15.90
C ASP A 236 8.85 -11.51 15.67
N ARG A 237 8.10 -10.63 16.34
CA ARG A 237 6.64 -10.50 16.15
C ARG A 237 6.30 -10.00 14.75
N ILE A 238 6.99 -8.98 14.28
CA ILE A 238 6.86 -8.43 12.90
C ILE A 238 7.11 -9.55 11.88
N ASN A 239 8.20 -10.28 12.00
CA ASN A 239 8.54 -11.37 11.06
C ASN A 239 7.49 -12.48 11.06
N ARG A 240 6.98 -12.88 12.23
CA ARG A 240 5.90 -13.87 12.34
C ARG A 240 4.60 -13.39 11.71
N SER A 241 4.24 -12.12 11.91
CA SER A 241 3.03 -11.55 11.31
C SER A 241 3.09 -11.58 9.78
N PHE A 242 4.22 -11.21 9.18
CA PHE A 242 4.39 -11.25 7.73
C PHE A 242 4.39 -12.68 7.16
N ALA A 243 5.00 -13.63 7.85
CA ALA A 243 4.94 -15.04 7.49
C ALA A 243 3.49 -15.56 7.53
N LEU A 244 2.72 -15.21 8.55
CA LEU A 244 1.31 -15.59 8.67
C LEU A 244 0.45 -14.97 7.56
N GLN A 245 0.63 -13.68 7.28
CA GLN A 245 -0.09 -13.00 6.20
C GLN A 245 0.20 -13.61 4.83
N SER A 246 1.45 -14.03 4.54
CA SER A 246 1.79 -14.67 3.27
C SER A 246 1.05 -16.01 3.09
N VAL A 247 1.00 -16.84 4.12
CA VAL A 247 0.27 -18.12 4.11
C VAL A 247 -1.25 -17.92 3.93
N LEU A 248 -1.83 -16.91 4.58
CA LEU A 248 -3.26 -16.62 4.43
C LEU A 248 -3.61 -16.13 3.02
N ARG A 249 -2.76 -15.28 2.42
CA ARG A 249 -2.95 -14.83 1.03
C ARG A 249 -2.89 -15.98 0.03
N GLU A 250 -2.00 -16.93 0.22
CA GLU A 250 -1.91 -18.12 -0.64
C GLU A 250 -3.17 -19.02 -0.57
N LYS A 251 -3.78 -19.14 0.60
CA LYS A 251 -5.00 -19.97 0.81
C LYS A 251 -6.28 -19.35 0.27
N ILE A 252 -6.35 -18.03 0.14
CA ILE A 252 -7.53 -17.33 -0.42
C ILE A 252 -7.54 -17.40 -1.95
N LEU A 253 -6.43 -17.80 -2.57
CA LEU A 253 -6.25 -17.86 -4.03
C LEU A 253 -6.49 -19.27 -4.61
N ILE A 254 -6.92 -20.23 -3.79
CA ILE A 254 -7.36 -21.59 -4.18
C ILE A 254 -8.88 -21.68 -4.12
#